data_1ea0913f9ff9177fefafbfecacb8c620
#
_entry.id   1ea0913f9ff9177fefafbfecacb8c620
#
_cell.length_a   1.000
_cell.length_b   1.000
_cell.length_c   1.000
_cell.angle_alpha   90.00
_cell.angle_beta   90.00
_cell.angle_gamma   90.00
#
_symmetry.space_group_name_H-M   'P 1'
#
loop_
_entity.id
_entity.type
_entity.pdbx_description
1 polymer ?
#
loop_
_entity_poly.entity_id
_entity_poly.type
_entity_poly.pdbx_seq_one_letter_code
_entity_poly.pdbx_strand_id
1 'polypeptide(L)'
;MQFPYYQFSVFGDGFLIGTDAVLHVFISHGLAIGVIAMIVLAEYIGYRYNRPEWERFARSAMKPAVIIITSVGAITGVGIWFTTSGVVPAAIGSMLRVFFWPWLIEWVVFALEVIVILIMYFTWDYWQYERKKYHIRLGFAYMCLACMSAFLITGILGFMLTPDGWPSNRSFWSAFFNPTFLPQLAWRIVIAFAMGALFTIIYLLFFSKAPRHFRKDAMKYYARILVVPLILMPFCAWWWYYMVPEGFRTHAKPSTLLWVIEKNTGLLGLFNQIFWISLVVNIIIVFSMLITAEKEWVHLSKVLVIPATIIILFFVAEYERVREFIRGPYLMPGYMYANTILLTEHELLSKEGLLKNSYWFDKMATQQTLEQKGAYLFAMNCGTCHTIGGRNSIIDRFKGRSEPGIYVILGNTEEMVPWMPPFTGTNEERKIMAHFLKNLIEGQYVLEEPSRYPPMEPDKK
;
A
#
# COMPACT_ATOMS: atom_id res chain seq x y z
N MET A 1 -19.64 -16.12 -5.27
CA MET A 1 -19.21 -16.17 -6.70
C MET A 1 -17.70 -16.35 -6.70
N GLN A 2 -17.20 -17.44 -7.24
CA GLN A 2 -15.77 -17.72 -7.28
C GLN A 2 -15.19 -17.21 -8.60
N PHE A 3 -14.08 -16.48 -8.51
CA PHE A 3 -13.35 -15.99 -9.67
C PHE A 3 -12.02 -16.74 -9.80
N PRO A 4 -11.52 -16.94 -11.03
CA PRO A 4 -10.14 -17.37 -11.21
C PRO A 4 -9.23 -16.29 -10.64
N TYR A 5 -8.18 -16.69 -9.94
CA TYR A 5 -7.21 -15.77 -9.34
C TYR A 5 -5.80 -16.25 -9.63
N TYR A 6 -4.90 -15.31 -9.65
CA TYR A 6 -3.48 -15.55 -9.87
C TYR A 6 -2.74 -15.59 -8.52
N GLN A 7 -1.81 -16.52 -8.36
CA GLN A 7 -0.94 -16.60 -7.18
C GLN A 7 0.52 -16.33 -7.52
N PHE A 8 1.16 -15.49 -6.76
CA PHE A 8 2.59 -15.24 -6.86
C PHE A 8 3.36 -16.24 -6.00
N SER A 9 3.88 -17.30 -6.62
CA SER A 9 4.53 -18.42 -5.94
C SER A 9 5.76 -18.04 -5.10
N VAL A 10 6.53 -17.01 -5.49
CA VAL A 10 7.78 -16.63 -4.83
C VAL A 10 7.58 -15.55 -3.78
N PHE A 11 6.91 -14.47 -4.13
CA PHE A 11 6.78 -13.30 -3.25
C PHE A 11 5.47 -13.26 -2.47
N GLY A 12 4.43 -13.97 -2.95
CA GLY A 12 3.09 -13.92 -2.40
C GLY A 12 2.29 -12.70 -2.85
N ASP A 13 0.98 -12.84 -2.86
CA ASP A 13 0.03 -11.86 -3.40
C ASP A 13 0.06 -10.53 -2.64
N GLY A 14 0.07 -10.57 -1.32
CA GLY A 14 0.15 -9.39 -0.47
C GLY A 14 1.44 -8.59 -0.68
N PHE A 15 2.56 -9.24 -1.00
CA PHE A 15 3.80 -8.52 -1.31
C PHE A 15 3.69 -7.72 -2.60
N LEU A 16 3.06 -8.29 -3.63
CA LEU A 16 2.89 -7.63 -4.91
C LEU A 16 2.01 -6.38 -4.76
N ILE A 17 0.82 -6.55 -4.17
CA ILE A 17 -0.13 -5.46 -3.95
C ILE A 17 0.50 -4.34 -3.11
N GLY A 18 1.15 -4.68 -2.01
CA GLY A 18 1.78 -3.69 -1.14
C GLY A 18 2.96 -3.00 -1.78
N THR A 19 3.72 -3.65 -2.67
CA THR A 19 4.80 -3.00 -3.42
C THR A 19 4.25 -1.98 -4.39
N ASP A 20 3.21 -2.34 -5.15
CA ASP A 20 2.54 -1.42 -6.07
C ASP A 20 1.89 -0.25 -5.32
N ALA A 21 1.22 -0.51 -4.20
CA ALA A 21 0.66 0.52 -3.34
C ALA A 21 1.72 1.50 -2.80
N VAL A 22 2.90 1.01 -2.36
CA VAL A 22 4.00 1.87 -1.90
C VAL A 22 4.54 2.75 -3.03
N LEU A 23 4.76 2.17 -4.23
CA LEU A 23 5.20 2.93 -5.40
C LEU A 23 4.19 4.00 -5.78
N HIS A 24 2.90 3.64 -5.79
CA HIS A 24 1.83 4.60 -6.06
C HIS A 24 1.78 5.73 -5.02
N VAL A 25 1.94 5.43 -3.73
CA VAL A 25 1.97 6.44 -2.67
C VAL A 25 3.13 7.42 -2.84
N PHE A 26 4.31 6.97 -3.26
CA PHE A 26 5.44 7.87 -3.51
C PHE A 26 5.13 8.89 -4.61
N ILE A 27 4.35 8.52 -5.61
CA ILE A 27 3.99 9.38 -6.72
C ILE A 27 2.75 10.21 -6.39
N SER A 28 1.67 9.57 -5.95
CA SER A 28 0.40 10.26 -5.68
C SER A 28 0.52 11.25 -4.50
N HIS A 29 1.17 10.86 -3.41
CA HIS A 29 1.34 11.76 -2.27
C HIS A 29 2.59 12.64 -2.43
N GLY A 30 3.73 12.05 -2.83
CA GLY A 30 4.98 12.80 -2.94
C GLY A 30 4.99 13.81 -4.09
N LEU A 31 4.54 13.42 -5.28
CA LEU A 31 4.55 14.29 -6.44
C LEU A 31 3.21 14.99 -6.66
N ALA A 32 2.11 14.26 -6.79
CA ALA A 32 0.84 14.87 -7.18
C ALA A 32 0.28 15.81 -6.11
N ILE A 33 0.35 15.46 -4.83
CA ILE A 33 -0.03 16.37 -3.75
C ILE A 33 1.17 17.25 -3.37
N GLY A 34 2.31 16.66 -2.99
CA GLY A 34 3.40 17.36 -2.35
C GLY A 34 4.18 18.29 -3.27
N VAL A 35 4.73 17.79 -4.39
CA VAL A 35 5.52 18.62 -5.32
C VAL A 35 4.66 19.65 -6.01
N ILE A 36 3.42 19.32 -6.44
CA ILE A 36 2.55 20.33 -7.05
C ILE A 36 2.20 21.43 -6.04
N ALA A 37 1.98 21.11 -4.75
CA ALA A 37 1.81 22.12 -3.72
C ALA A 37 3.03 23.05 -3.61
N MET A 38 4.26 22.51 -3.66
CA MET A 38 5.49 23.30 -3.64
C MET A 38 5.62 24.19 -4.90
N ILE A 39 5.21 23.70 -6.06
CA ILE A 39 5.20 24.46 -7.32
C ILE A 39 4.19 25.61 -7.25
N VAL A 40 2.95 25.34 -6.82
CA VAL A 40 1.89 26.36 -6.67
C VAL A 40 2.32 27.43 -5.66
N LEU A 41 2.95 27.03 -4.58
CA LEU A 41 3.48 27.94 -3.57
C LEU A 41 4.63 28.80 -4.12
N ALA A 42 5.54 28.22 -4.91
CA ALA A 42 6.61 28.97 -5.57
C ALA A 42 6.04 30.00 -6.58
N GLU A 43 5.04 29.60 -7.38
CA GLU A 43 4.37 30.50 -8.29
C GLU A 43 3.65 31.64 -7.55
N TYR A 44 2.97 31.33 -6.46
CA TYR A 44 2.33 32.33 -5.60
C TYR A 44 3.34 33.33 -5.02
N ILE A 45 4.49 32.85 -4.51
CA ILE A 45 5.56 33.70 -3.96
C ILE A 45 6.11 34.61 -5.08
N GLY A 46 6.38 34.05 -6.27
CA GLY A 46 6.86 34.79 -7.42
C GLY A 46 5.92 35.93 -7.80
N TYR A 47 4.63 35.64 -7.93
CA TYR A 47 3.60 36.62 -8.26
C TYR A 47 3.38 37.66 -7.12
N ARG A 48 3.21 37.20 -5.87
CA ARG A 48 2.81 38.07 -4.74
C ARG A 48 3.91 39.04 -4.33
N TYR A 49 5.17 38.60 -4.42
CA TYR A 49 6.34 39.37 -3.97
C TYR A 49 7.21 39.89 -5.12
N ASN A 50 6.70 39.79 -6.37
CA ASN A 50 7.40 40.20 -7.59
C ASN A 50 8.82 39.60 -7.69
N ARG A 51 8.92 38.28 -7.47
CA ARG A 51 10.18 37.51 -7.52
C ARG A 51 10.16 36.53 -8.72
N PRO A 52 10.55 36.96 -9.91
CA PRO A 52 10.41 36.18 -11.15
C PRO A 52 11.24 34.88 -11.15
N GLU A 53 12.24 34.76 -10.29
CA GLU A 53 13.04 33.55 -10.14
C GLU A 53 12.22 32.38 -9.59
N TRP A 54 11.29 32.64 -8.68
CA TRP A 54 10.36 31.65 -8.12
C TRP A 54 9.41 31.14 -9.20
N GLU A 55 8.88 32.00 -10.05
CA GLU A 55 8.01 31.59 -11.17
C GLU A 55 8.75 30.74 -12.19
N ARG A 56 9.99 31.15 -12.58
CA ARG A 56 10.83 30.38 -13.48
C ARG A 56 11.19 29.01 -12.93
N PHE A 57 11.49 28.94 -11.62
CA PHE A 57 11.71 27.67 -10.95
C PHE A 57 10.47 26.79 -10.98
N ALA A 58 9.31 27.33 -10.58
CA ALA A 58 8.02 26.62 -10.59
C ALA A 58 7.71 26.07 -11.99
N ARG A 59 7.87 26.90 -13.04
CA ARG A 59 7.69 26.49 -14.46
C ARG A 59 8.62 25.35 -14.85
N SER A 60 9.89 25.41 -14.43
CA SER A 60 10.87 24.38 -14.75
C SER A 60 10.59 23.05 -14.06
N ALA A 61 10.08 23.08 -12.83
CA ALA A 61 9.73 21.89 -12.05
C ALA A 61 8.40 21.24 -12.51
N MET A 62 7.49 22.03 -13.09
CA MET A 62 6.17 21.59 -13.52
C MET A 62 6.25 20.49 -14.59
N LYS A 63 7.16 20.64 -15.59
CA LYS A 63 7.27 19.70 -16.72
C LYS A 63 7.59 18.26 -16.28
N PRO A 64 8.68 18.00 -15.54
CA PRO A 64 8.96 16.64 -15.08
C PRO A 64 7.89 16.11 -14.12
N ALA A 65 7.32 16.96 -13.26
CA ALA A 65 6.26 16.56 -12.34
C ALA A 65 5.03 16.06 -13.12
N VAL A 66 4.53 16.83 -14.10
CA VAL A 66 3.38 16.43 -14.92
C VAL A 66 3.64 15.13 -15.66
N ILE A 67 4.81 14.97 -16.28
CA ILE A 67 5.15 13.76 -17.02
C ILE A 67 5.08 12.53 -16.10
N ILE A 68 5.71 12.59 -14.92
CA ILE A 68 5.75 11.45 -13.99
C ILE A 68 4.35 11.16 -13.43
N ILE A 69 3.60 12.19 -13.03
CA ILE A 69 2.26 12.03 -12.44
C ILE A 69 1.29 11.41 -13.46
N THR A 70 1.27 11.93 -14.70
CA THR A 70 0.30 11.47 -15.71
C THR A 70 0.70 10.16 -16.39
N SER A 71 1.96 9.74 -16.31
CA SER A 71 2.42 8.44 -16.84
C SER A 71 2.58 7.40 -15.72
N VAL A 72 3.63 7.48 -14.93
CA VAL A 72 3.94 6.47 -13.90
C VAL A 72 2.88 6.48 -12.78
N GLY A 73 2.39 7.68 -12.39
CA GLY A 73 1.32 7.81 -11.40
C GLY A 73 0.03 7.14 -11.85
N ALA A 74 -0.37 7.38 -13.10
CA ALA A 74 -1.56 6.73 -13.67
C ALA A 74 -1.39 5.22 -13.81
N ILE A 75 -0.23 4.76 -14.31
CA ILE A 75 0.06 3.31 -14.48
C ILE A 75 0.03 2.59 -13.13
N THR A 76 0.67 3.14 -12.10
CA THR A 76 0.67 2.50 -10.77
C THR A 76 -0.70 2.53 -10.11
N GLY A 77 -1.50 3.59 -10.30
CA GLY A 77 -2.87 3.66 -9.80
C GLY A 77 -3.80 2.62 -10.45
N VAL A 78 -3.75 2.51 -11.79
CA VAL A 78 -4.46 1.45 -12.51
C VAL A 78 -3.86 0.07 -12.19
N GLY A 79 -2.55 0.00 -11.97
CA GLY A 79 -1.82 -1.21 -11.57
C GLY A 79 -2.37 -1.83 -10.31
N ILE A 80 -2.67 -1.04 -9.27
CA ILE A 80 -3.29 -1.54 -8.03
C ILE A 80 -4.62 -2.22 -8.32
N TRP A 81 -5.46 -1.62 -9.16
CA TRP A 81 -6.73 -2.19 -9.57
C TRP A 81 -6.57 -3.50 -10.33
N PHE A 82 -5.67 -3.51 -11.30
CA PHE A 82 -5.37 -4.71 -12.09
C PHE A 82 -4.82 -5.83 -11.21
N THR A 83 -3.83 -5.52 -10.37
CA THR A 83 -3.19 -6.48 -9.47
C THR A 83 -4.19 -7.06 -8.47
N THR A 84 -4.98 -6.20 -7.80
CA THR A 84 -5.97 -6.67 -6.82
C THR A 84 -7.09 -7.47 -7.47
N SER A 85 -7.52 -7.11 -8.68
CA SER A 85 -8.52 -7.87 -9.44
C SER A 85 -8.01 -9.24 -9.87
N GLY A 86 -6.70 -9.37 -10.15
CA GLY A 86 -6.09 -10.64 -10.53
C GLY A 86 -5.84 -11.59 -9.36
N VAL A 87 -5.41 -11.07 -8.20
CA VAL A 87 -4.98 -11.93 -7.08
C VAL A 87 -6.03 -12.08 -5.97
N VAL A 88 -6.95 -11.12 -5.80
CA VAL A 88 -7.99 -11.14 -4.76
C VAL A 88 -9.34 -10.60 -5.25
N PRO A 89 -9.89 -11.16 -6.33
CA PRO A 89 -11.09 -10.62 -6.98
C PRO A 89 -12.32 -10.56 -6.07
N ALA A 90 -12.48 -11.48 -5.13
CA ALA A 90 -13.59 -11.48 -4.20
C ALA A 90 -13.53 -10.27 -3.22
N ALA A 91 -12.32 -9.88 -2.79
CA ALA A 91 -12.14 -8.74 -1.91
C ALA A 91 -12.44 -7.43 -2.63
N ILE A 92 -11.88 -7.21 -3.83
CA ILE A 92 -12.14 -5.98 -4.59
C ILE A 92 -13.61 -5.87 -5.01
N GLY A 93 -14.25 -6.98 -5.38
CA GLY A 93 -15.68 -7.04 -5.69
C GLY A 93 -16.56 -6.67 -4.48
N SER A 94 -16.18 -7.11 -3.27
CA SER A 94 -16.86 -6.74 -2.02
C SER A 94 -16.69 -5.25 -1.71
N MET A 95 -15.49 -4.72 -1.86
CA MET A 95 -15.19 -3.29 -1.65
C MET A 95 -15.96 -2.40 -2.64
N LEU A 96 -16.04 -2.79 -3.92
CA LEU A 96 -16.85 -2.10 -4.92
C LEU A 96 -18.33 -2.11 -4.58
N ARG A 97 -18.84 -3.21 -4.06
CA ARG A 97 -20.25 -3.32 -3.66
C ARG A 97 -20.58 -2.42 -2.48
N VAL A 98 -19.69 -2.33 -1.47
CA VAL A 98 -19.90 -1.48 -0.28
C VAL A 98 -19.71 0.00 -0.59
N PHE A 99 -18.72 0.34 -1.41
CA PHE A 99 -18.28 1.71 -1.66
C PHE A 99 -18.43 2.15 -3.14
N PHE A 100 -19.45 1.67 -3.84
CA PHE A 100 -19.65 2.01 -5.25
C PHE A 100 -19.61 3.53 -5.52
N TRP A 101 -20.38 4.32 -4.76
CA TRP A 101 -20.43 5.76 -4.95
C TRP A 101 -19.11 6.48 -4.61
N PRO A 102 -18.44 6.22 -3.47
CA PRO A 102 -17.10 6.78 -3.22
C PRO A 102 -16.09 6.44 -4.31
N TRP A 103 -16.09 5.22 -4.82
CA TRP A 103 -15.22 4.82 -5.92
C TRP A 103 -15.51 5.60 -7.20
N LEU A 104 -16.78 5.72 -7.57
CA LEU A 104 -17.19 6.47 -8.76
C LEU A 104 -16.82 7.96 -8.64
N ILE A 105 -17.06 8.56 -7.47
CA ILE A 105 -16.70 9.97 -7.22
C ILE A 105 -15.18 10.14 -7.25
N GLU A 106 -14.43 9.21 -6.67
CA GLU A 106 -12.96 9.25 -6.70
C GLU A 106 -12.43 9.21 -8.15
N TRP A 107 -12.99 8.37 -9.00
CA TRP A 107 -12.62 8.33 -10.41
C TRP A 107 -12.90 9.64 -11.15
N VAL A 108 -14.03 10.27 -10.86
CA VAL A 108 -14.35 11.60 -11.42
C VAL A 108 -13.35 12.65 -10.91
N VAL A 109 -13.05 12.65 -9.61
CA VAL A 109 -12.06 13.56 -9.01
C VAL A 109 -10.69 13.34 -9.63
N PHE A 110 -10.24 12.09 -9.77
CA PHE A 110 -8.97 11.76 -10.44
C PHE A 110 -8.93 12.26 -11.90
N ALA A 111 -10.00 12.06 -12.67
CA ALA A 111 -10.08 12.58 -14.04
C ALA A 111 -9.97 14.11 -14.06
N LEU A 112 -10.64 14.79 -13.13
CA LEU A 112 -10.53 16.25 -12.98
C LEU A 112 -9.13 16.69 -12.58
N GLU A 113 -8.43 15.97 -11.70
CA GLU A 113 -7.02 16.23 -11.36
C GLU A 113 -6.14 16.20 -12.61
N VAL A 114 -6.28 15.15 -13.43
CA VAL A 114 -5.51 15.02 -14.68
C VAL A 114 -5.81 16.16 -15.64
N ILE A 115 -7.08 16.50 -15.82
CA ILE A 115 -7.49 17.63 -16.69
C ILE A 115 -6.90 18.95 -16.18
N VAL A 116 -7.04 19.22 -14.88
CA VAL A 116 -6.59 20.49 -14.28
C VAL A 116 -5.08 20.61 -14.33
N ILE A 117 -4.31 19.57 -14.05
CA ILE A 117 -2.84 19.63 -14.11
C ILE A 117 -2.34 19.84 -15.55
N LEU A 118 -3.01 19.24 -16.55
CA LEU A 118 -2.71 19.47 -17.96
C LEU A 118 -3.06 20.91 -18.37
N ILE A 119 -4.21 21.43 -17.95
CA ILE A 119 -4.56 22.85 -18.20
C ILE A 119 -3.49 23.75 -17.56
N MET A 120 -3.11 23.53 -16.31
CA MET A 120 -2.03 24.30 -15.66
C MET A 120 -0.74 24.25 -16.47
N TYR A 121 -0.33 23.09 -16.94
CA TYR A 121 0.91 22.95 -17.70
C TYR A 121 0.87 23.67 -19.04
N PHE A 122 -0.22 23.49 -19.82
CA PHE A 122 -0.31 24.07 -21.17
C PHE A 122 -0.67 25.56 -21.17
N THR A 123 -1.33 26.06 -20.13
CA THR A 123 -1.71 27.47 -20.04
C THR A 123 -0.69 28.35 -19.32
N TRP A 124 0.39 27.76 -18.80
CA TRP A 124 1.39 28.48 -17.98
C TRP A 124 1.90 29.75 -18.61
N ASP A 125 2.27 29.70 -19.89
CA ASP A 125 2.88 30.83 -20.62
C ASP A 125 1.83 31.81 -21.19
N TYR A 126 0.54 31.39 -21.25
CA TYR A 126 -0.56 32.25 -21.70
C TYR A 126 -1.16 33.08 -20.55
N TRP A 127 -1.10 32.58 -19.34
CA TRP A 127 -1.67 33.26 -18.17
C TRP A 127 -0.58 33.99 -17.39
N GLN A 128 -0.11 35.07 -17.98
CA GLN A 128 0.92 35.95 -17.41
C GLN A 128 0.31 37.26 -16.88
N TYR A 129 1.07 38.04 -16.16
CA TYR A 129 0.71 39.34 -15.59
C TYR A 129 -0.58 39.25 -14.74
N GLU A 130 -1.58 40.02 -15.05
CA GLU A 130 -2.85 40.04 -14.31
C GLU A 130 -3.62 38.71 -14.35
N ARG A 131 -3.44 37.92 -15.42
CA ARG A 131 -4.06 36.60 -15.55
C ARG A 131 -3.38 35.55 -14.68
N LYS A 132 -2.17 35.80 -14.20
CA LYS A 132 -1.42 34.89 -13.33
C LYS A 132 -2.21 34.48 -12.08
N LYS A 133 -2.98 35.38 -11.52
CA LYS A 133 -3.87 35.09 -10.36
C LYS A 133 -4.86 33.95 -10.63
N TYR A 134 -5.34 33.80 -11.87
CA TYR A 134 -6.27 32.72 -12.23
C TYR A 134 -5.52 31.38 -12.36
N HIS A 135 -4.29 31.42 -12.89
CA HIS A 135 -3.44 30.23 -12.94
C HIS A 135 -3.13 29.71 -11.52
N ILE A 136 -2.76 30.57 -10.59
CA ILE A 136 -2.53 30.24 -9.19
C ILE A 136 -3.80 29.67 -8.53
N ARG A 137 -4.98 30.28 -8.81
CA ARG A 137 -6.26 29.73 -8.32
C ARG A 137 -6.55 28.34 -8.87
N LEU A 138 -6.21 28.08 -10.13
CA LEU A 138 -6.31 26.75 -10.73
C LEU A 138 -5.40 25.75 -10.00
N GLY A 139 -4.17 26.17 -9.63
CA GLY A 139 -3.26 25.39 -8.82
C GLY A 139 -3.83 25.03 -7.44
N PHE A 140 -4.47 25.98 -6.76
CA PHE A 140 -5.17 25.69 -5.49
C PHE A 140 -6.38 24.77 -5.70
N ALA A 141 -7.13 24.92 -6.81
CA ALA A 141 -8.22 24.00 -7.14
C ALA A 141 -7.70 22.57 -7.36
N TYR A 142 -6.57 22.41 -8.05
CA TYR A 142 -5.89 21.13 -8.17
C TYR A 142 -5.55 20.52 -6.81
N MET A 143 -4.95 21.31 -5.91
CA MET A 143 -4.63 20.83 -4.56
C MET A 143 -5.88 20.36 -3.78
N CYS A 144 -7.00 21.08 -3.92
CA CYS A 144 -8.27 20.66 -3.32
C CYS A 144 -8.76 19.32 -3.89
N LEU A 145 -8.68 19.12 -5.21
CA LEU A 145 -9.04 17.85 -5.86
C LEU A 145 -8.15 16.71 -5.36
N ALA A 146 -6.82 16.91 -5.35
CA ALA A 146 -5.87 15.90 -4.89
C ALA A 146 -6.06 15.52 -3.40
N CYS A 147 -6.38 16.49 -2.54
CA CYS A 147 -6.76 16.23 -1.16
C CYS A 147 -8.12 15.50 -1.06
N MET A 148 -9.07 15.80 -1.95
CA MET A 148 -10.37 15.11 -2.00
C MET A 148 -10.20 13.65 -2.42
N SER A 149 -9.36 13.37 -3.43
CA SER A 149 -9.00 12.00 -3.81
C SER A 149 -8.39 11.23 -2.64
N ALA A 150 -7.40 11.83 -1.96
CA ALA A 150 -6.81 11.24 -0.75
C ALA A 150 -7.85 10.98 0.36
N PHE A 151 -8.80 11.88 0.54
CA PHE A 151 -9.89 11.74 1.50
C PHE A 151 -10.78 10.53 1.15
N LEU A 152 -11.25 10.44 -0.09
CA LEU A 152 -12.14 9.38 -0.56
C LEU A 152 -11.47 8.01 -0.46
N ILE A 153 -10.26 7.86 -1.01
CA ILE A 153 -9.55 6.58 -0.98
C ILE A 153 -9.19 6.13 0.44
N THR A 154 -8.88 7.07 1.33
CA THR A 154 -8.55 6.73 2.72
C THR A 154 -9.77 6.21 3.49
N GLY A 155 -10.95 6.78 3.27
CA GLY A 155 -12.20 6.30 3.86
C GLY A 155 -12.51 4.86 3.42
N ILE A 156 -12.32 4.56 2.14
CA ILE A 156 -12.50 3.21 1.60
C ILE A 156 -11.48 2.23 2.18
N LEU A 157 -10.19 2.57 2.18
CA LEU A 157 -9.13 1.65 2.59
C LEU A 157 -9.09 1.40 4.11
N GLY A 158 -9.48 2.37 4.93
CA GLY A 158 -9.54 2.23 6.38
C GLY A 158 -10.54 1.19 6.84
N PHE A 159 -11.61 1.01 6.09
CA PHE A 159 -12.68 0.05 6.36
C PHE A 159 -12.20 -1.40 6.50
N MET A 160 -11.20 -1.80 5.74
CA MET A 160 -10.75 -3.19 5.69
C MET A 160 -10.26 -3.75 7.03
N LEU A 161 -9.73 -2.94 7.93
CA LEU A 161 -9.30 -3.39 9.26
C LEU A 161 -10.31 -3.00 10.34
N THR A 162 -10.98 -1.88 10.16
CA THR A 162 -11.82 -1.24 11.18
C THR A 162 -13.18 -0.86 10.59
N PRO A 163 -14.05 -1.86 10.26
CA PRO A 163 -15.37 -1.59 9.69
C PRO A 163 -16.35 -0.95 10.69
N ASP A 164 -15.92 -0.74 11.96
CA ASP A 164 -16.74 -0.19 13.04
C ASP A 164 -18.06 -0.96 13.22
N GLY A 165 -19.18 -0.28 13.39
CA GLY A 165 -20.51 -0.88 13.52
C GLY A 165 -21.12 -1.39 12.21
N TRP A 166 -20.48 -1.22 11.06
CA TRP A 166 -21.03 -1.61 9.76
C TRP A 166 -21.45 -3.09 9.64
N PRO A 167 -20.75 -4.07 10.20
CA PRO A 167 -21.18 -5.46 10.11
C PRO A 167 -22.60 -5.68 10.66
N SER A 168 -23.01 -4.89 11.66
CA SER A 168 -24.32 -4.98 12.30
C SER A 168 -25.34 -4.07 11.67
N ASN A 169 -24.99 -2.79 11.44
CA ASN A 169 -25.94 -1.75 11.04
C ASN A 169 -25.99 -1.49 9.51
N ARG A 170 -25.02 -2.01 8.76
CA ARG A 170 -24.85 -1.79 7.31
C ARG A 170 -24.86 -0.30 6.90
N SER A 171 -24.54 0.60 7.84
CA SER A 171 -24.50 2.04 7.57
C SER A 171 -23.29 2.42 6.75
N PHE A 172 -23.51 3.09 5.62
CA PHE A 172 -22.44 3.66 4.79
C PHE A 172 -21.55 4.62 5.59
N TRP A 173 -22.14 5.46 6.43
CA TRP A 173 -21.39 6.45 7.20
C TRP A 173 -20.47 5.79 8.24
N SER A 174 -20.93 4.73 8.89
CA SER A 174 -20.12 3.93 9.81
C SER A 174 -18.93 3.29 9.09
N ALA A 175 -19.16 2.74 7.90
CA ALA A 175 -18.10 2.15 7.09
C ALA A 175 -17.05 3.17 6.63
N PHE A 176 -17.51 4.32 6.10
CA PHE A 176 -16.63 5.33 5.52
C PHE A 176 -15.83 6.09 6.58
N PHE A 177 -16.49 6.57 7.63
CA PHE A 177 -15.86 7.26 8.76
C PHE A 177 -15.39 6.29 9.85
N ASN A 178 -14.76 5.20 9.43
CA ASN A 178 -14.23 4.17 10.31
C ASN A 178 -13.13 4.71 11.24
N PRO A 179 -12.82 3.99 12.37
CA PRO A 179 -11.89 4.49 13.38
C PRO A 179 -10.50 4.85 12.89
N THR A 180 -9.99 4.16 11.87
CA THR A 180 -8.65 4.43 11.31
C THR A 180 -8.65 5.47 10.18
N PHE A 181 -9.79 5.98 9.76
CA PHE A 181 -9.91 6.92 8.64
C PHE A 181 -9.14 8.23 8.88
N LEU A 182 -9.50 8.97 9.92
CA LEU A 182 -8.88 10.28 10.20
C LEU A 182 -7.38 10.20 10.48
N PRO A 183 -6.86 9.27 11.31
CA PRO A 183 -5.43 9.16 11.53
C PRO A 183 -4.67 8.77 10.26
N GLN A 184 -5.23 7.92 9.39
CA GLN A 184 -4.63 7.61 8.09
C GLN A 184 -4.62 8.82 7.17
N LEU A 185 -5.70 9.58 7.09
CA LEU A 185 -5.77 10.80 6.28
C LEU A 185 -4.75 11.84 6.75
N ALA A 186 -4.68 12.09 8.07
CA ALA A 186 -3.69 12.98 8.66
C ALA A 186 -2.25 12.56 8.30
N TRP A 187 -1.94 11.28 8.46
CA TRP A 187 -0.65 10.71 8.06
C TRP A 187 -0.36 10.97 6.57
N ARG A 188 -1.30 10.68 5.69
CA ARG A 188 -1.15 10.83 4.23
C ARG A 188 -0.88 12.27 3.82
N ILE A 189 -1.58 13.23 4.38
CA ILE A 189 -1.34 14.66 4.11
C ILE A 189 0.04 15.09 4.63
N VAL A 190 0.40 14.67 5.83
CA VAL A 190 1.69 15.02 6.44
C VAL A 190 2.87 14.46 5.62
N ILE A 191 2.81 13.18 5.21
CA ILE A 191 3.87 12.59 4.39
C ILE A 191 3.94 13.19 2.99
N ALA A 192 2.81 13.61 2.41
CA ALA A 192 2.79 14.28 1.12
C ALA A 192 3.61 15.57 1.14
N PHE A 193 3.44 16.40 2.17
CA PHE A 193 4.24 17.63 2.34
C PHE A 193 5.71 17.32 2.66
N ALA A 194 6.01 16.28 3.44
CA ALA A 194 7.39 15.87 3.71
C ALA A 194 8.13 15.44 2.44
N MET A 195 7.55 14.51 1.69
CA MET A 195 8.11 14.05 0.42
C MET A 195 8.16 15.17 -0.62
N GLY A 196 7.10 15.98 -0.71
CA GLY A 196 7.03 17.12 -1.63
C GLY A 196 8.14 18.13 -1.43
N ALA A 197 8.42 18.50 -0.17
CA ALA A 197 9.53 19.39 0.16
C ALA A 197 10.88 18.77 -0.21
N LEU A 198 11.13 17.50 0.14
CA LEU A 198 12.39 16.82 -0.17
C LEU A 198 12.61 16.64 -1.68
N PHE A 199 11.59 16.18 -2.41
CA PHE A 199 11.67 16.03 -3.87
C PHE A 199 11.91 17.38 -4.57
N THR A 200 11.28 18.44 -4.07
CA THR A 200 11.51 19.80 -4.57
C THR A 200 12.93 20.30 -4.28
N ILE A 201 13.48 20.00 -3.09
CA ILE A 201 14.89 20.31 -2.77
C ILE A 201 15.84 19.51 -3.67
N ILE A 202 15.56 18.22 -3.90
CA ILE A 202 16.36 17.40 -4.85
C ILE A 202 16.32 18.03 -6.25
N TYR A 203 15.12 18.34 -6.76
CA TYR A 203 15.01 18.99 -8.07
C TYR A 203 15.78 20.31 -8.11
N LEU A 204 15.64 21.15 -7.08
CA LEU A 204 16.33 22.44 -6.96
C LEU A 204 17.87 22.29 -7.00
N LEU A 205 18.40 21.31 -6.28
CA LEU A 205 19.84 21.15 -6.09
C LEU A 205 20.54 20.40 -7.24
N PHE A 206 19.87 19.45 -7.90
CA PHE A 206 20.49 18.58 -8.89
C PHE A 206 20.07 18.86 -10.33
N PHE A 207 18.84 19.30 -10.55
CA PHE A 207 18.26 19.40 -11.90
C PHE A 207 17.98 20.87 -12.32
N SER A 208 17.77 21.77 -11.35
CA SER A 208 17.47 23.16 -11.66
C SER A 208 18.72 23.93 -12.10
N LYS A 209 18.56 24.73 -13.18
CA LYS A 209 19.56 25.70 -13.66
C LYS A 209 19.47 27.06 -12.93
N ALA A 210 18.73 27.15 -11.82
CA ALA A 210 18.53 28.39 -11.07
C ALA A 210 19.85 28.96 -10.52
N PRO A 211 19.98 30.30 -10.38
CA PRO A 211 21.16 30.95 -9.83
C PRO A 211 21.47 30.49 -8.40
N ARG A 212 22.73 30.57 -8.00
CA ARG A 212 23.19 30.07 -6.69
C ARG A 212 22.47 30.75 -5.52
N HIS A 213 22.28 32.06 -5.59
CA HIS A 213 21.58 32.81 -4.53
C HIS A 213 20.14 32.33 -4.38
N PHE A 214 19.39 32.16 -5.49
CA PHE A 214 18.04 31.62 -5.47
C PHE A 214 18.00 30.20 -4.88
N ARG A 215 18.95 29.33 -5.29
CA ARG A 215 19.00 27.95 -4.74
C ARG A 215 19.17 27.93 -3.22
N LYS A 216 19.93 28.87 -2.66
CA LYS A 216 20.08 29.02 -1.21
C LYS A 216 18.77 29.41 -0.54
N ASP A 217 18.13 30.47 -1.04
CA ASP A 217 16.86 30.97 -0.51
C ASP A 217 15.75 29.93 -0.60
N ALA A 218 15.58 29.30 -1.76
CA ALA A 218 14.55 28.31 -1.99
C ALA A 218 14.79 27.01 -1.17
N MET A 219 16.04 26.54 -1.10
CA MET A 219 16.40 25.40 -0.26
C MET A 219 16.04 25.63 1.21
N LYS A 220 16.41 26.79 1.75
CA LYS A 220 16.07 27.19 3.11
C LYS A 220 14.56 27.25 3.34
N TYR A 221 13.85 27.81 2.38
CA TYR A 221 12.39 27.92 2.43
C TYR A 221 11.71 26.54 2.49
N TYR A 222 12.06 25.63 1.58
CA TYR A 222 11.48 24.28 1.54
C TYR A 222 11.92 23.42 2.73
N ALA A 223 13.16 23.60 3.22
CA ALA A 223 13.60 22.93 4.45
C ALA A 223 12.79 23.37 5.69
N ARG A 224 12.40 24.64 5.76
CA ARG A 224 11.51 25.12 6.84
C ARG A 224 10.09 24.53 6.74
N ILE A 225 9.57 24.35 5.53
CA ILE A 225 8.28 23.64 5.32
C ILE A 225 8.39 22.21 5.84
N LEU A 226 9.52 21.52 5.62
CA LEU A 226 9.73 20.15 6.07
C LEU A 226 9.66 19.98 7.59
N VAL A 227 9.96 21.01 8.38
CA VAL A 227 9.95 20.94 9.86
C VAL A 227 8.57 20.54 10.40
N VAL A 228 7.50 21.10 9.87
CA VAL A 228 6.13 20.83 10.34
C VAL A 228 5.72 19.34 10.12
N PRO A 229 5.85 18.77 8.92
CA PRO A 229 5.64 17.34 8.72
C PRO A 229 6.48 16.46 9.63
N LEU A 230 7.75 16.74 9.82
CA LEU A 230 8.63 15.93 10.67
C LEU A 230 8.17 15.89 12.14
N ILE A 231 7.62 16.99 12.64
CA ILE A 231 7.02 17.02 13.98
C ILE A 231 5.71 16.23 14.02
N LEU A 232 4.87 16.35 13.00
CA LEU A 232 3.54 15.75 12.99
C LEU A 232 3.54 14.25 12.68
N MET A 233 4.51 13.75 11.89
CA MET A 233 4.59 12.34 11.51
C MET A 233 4.50 11.36 12.70
N PRO A 234 5.30 11.48 13.77
CA PRO A 234 5.20 10.54 14.89
C PRO A 234 3.84 10.59 15.60
N PHE A 235 3.21 11.76 15.69
CA PHE A 235 1.89 11.90 16.30
C PHE A 235 0.80 11.24 15.44
N CYS A 236 0.85 11.40 14.12
CA CYS A 236 -0.09 10.74 13.22
C CYS A 236 0.08 9.21 13.23
N ALA A 237 1.32 8.72 13.24
CA ALA A 237 1.60 7.29 13.34
C ALA A 237 1.13 6.71 14.68
N TRP A 238 1.39 7.43 15.78
CA TRP A 238 0.94 7.05 17.11
C TRP A 238 -0.59 7.06 17.23
N TRP A 239 -1.28 8.09 16.69
CA TRP A 239 -2.74 8.15 16.64
C TRP A 239 -3.33 6.97 15.88
N TRP A 240 -2.80 6.67 14.69
CA TRP A 240 -3.22 5.49 13.92
C TRP A 240 -3.03 4.19 14.71
N TYR A 241 -1.86 4.02 15.34
CA TYR A 241 -1.54 2.84 16.13
C TYR A 241 -2.58 2.59 17.24
N TYR A 242 -3.04 3.66 17.90
CA TYR A 242 -4.06 3.54 18.94
C TYR A 242 -5.46 3.21 18.41
N MET A 243 -5.77 3.60 17.18
CA MET A 243 -7.05 3.26 16.54
C MET A 243 -7.07 1.83 15.96
N VAL A 244 -5.92 1.17 15.83
CA VAL A 244 -5.84 -0.25 15.47
C VAL A 244 -6.42 -1.09 16.62
N PRO A 245 -7.31 -2.08 16.33
CA PRO A 245 -7.88 -2.95 17.35
C PRO A 245 -6.80 -3.65 18.17
N GLU A 246 -7.04 -3.87 19.47
CA GLU A 246 -6.02 -4.31 20.42
C GLU A 246 -5.33 -5.62 20.01
N GLY A 247 -6.09 -6.63 19.57
CA GLY A 247 -5.51 -7.90 19.11
C GLY A 247 -4.54 -7.75 17.92
N PHE A 248 -4.75 -6.76 17.06
CA PHE A 248 -3.88 -6.48 15.92
C PHE A 248 -2.71 -5.54 16.28
N ARG A 249 -2.86 -4.76 17.34
CA ARG A 249 -1.89 -3.72 17.75
C ARG A 249 -0.53 -4.29 18.13
N THR A 250 -0.48 -5.48 18.71
CA THR A 250 0.77 -6.16 19.06
C THR A 250 1.66 -6.43 17.85
N HIS A 251 1.05 -6.56 16.67
CA HIS A 251 1.70 -6.84 15.40
C HIS A 251 1.83 -5.59 14.51
N ALA A 252 1.27 -4.46 14.91
CA ALA A 252 1.38 -3.17 14.22
C ALA A 252 2.68 -2.43 14.56
N LYS A 253 3.81 -3.16 14.58
CA LYS A 253 5.14 -2.61 14.89
C LYS A 253 6.07 -2.78 13.69
N PRO A 254 7.05 -1.89 13.49
CA PRO A 254 8.04 -2.04 12.41
C PRO A 254 8.78 -3.37 12.44
N SER A 255 9.11 -3.88 13.64
CA SER A 255 9.72 -5.20 13.82
C SER A 255 8.87 -6.37 13.30
N THR A 256 7.58 -6.18 13.12
CA THR A 256 6.68 -7.23 12.63
C THR A 256 6.95 -7.56 11.17
N LEU A 257 7.31 -6.57 10.36
CA LEU A 257 7.66 -6.79 8.96
C LEU A 257 8.98 -7.56 8.83
N LEU A 258 9.93 -7.23 9.67
CA LEU A 258 11.22 -7.93 9.76
C LEU A 258 11.02 -9.38 10.21
N TRP A 259 10.09 -9.64 11.12
CA TRP A 259 9.78 -11.00 11.58
C TRP A 259 9.30 -11.93 10.45
N VAL A 260 8.56 -11.42 9.48
CA VAL A 260 8.13 -12.21 8.31
C VAL A 260 9.31 -12.56 7.39
N ILE A 261 10.31 -11.69 7.31
CA ILE A 261 11.53 -11.91 6.50
C ILE A 261 12.50 -12.84 7.22
N GLU A 262 12.48 -12.89 8.54
CA GLU A 262 13.62 -13.26 9.40
C GLU A 262 13.50 -14.62 10.10
N LYS A 263 12.37 -15.28 10.00
CA LYS A 263 12.11 -16.49 10.81
C LYS A 263 13.21 -17.58 10.72
N ASN A 264 14.06 -17.50 9.70
CA ASN A 264 15.08 -18.52 9.45
C ASN A 264 16.50 -18.15 9.92
N THR A 265 16.74 -16.94 10.44
CA THR A 265 18.12 -16.47 10.66
C THR A 265 18.50 -16.22 12.12
N GLY A 266 17.59 -16.25 13.06
CA GLY A 266 17.87 -15.93 14.48
C GLY A 266 18.28 -14.47 14.73
N LEU A 267 18.16 -13.60 13.72
CA LEU A 267 18.65 -12.23 13.73
C LEU A 267 17.65 -11.21 14.30
N LEU A 268 16.48 -11.65 14.83
CA LEU A 268 15.39 -10.77 15.30
C LEU A 268 15.87 -9.74 16.34
N GLY A 269 16.71 -10.14 17.25
CA GLY A 269 17.31 -9.24 18.24
C GLY A 269 18.25 -8.21 17.60
N LEU A 270 19.06 -8.63 16.63
CA LEU A 270 19.97 -7.77 15.90
C LEU A 270 19.21 -6.76 15.03
N PHE A 271 18.14 -7.17 14.32
CA PHE A 271 17.35 -6.25 13.50
C PHE A 271 16.58 -5.23 14.35
N ASN A 272 16.06 -5.61 15.51
CA ASN A 272 15.45 -4.63 16.42
C ASN A 272 16.48 -3.59 16.90
N GLN A 273 17.71 -4.00 17.21
CA GLN A 273 18.79 -3.08 17.54
C GLN A 273 19.18 -2.19 16.34
N ILE A 274 19.32 -2.79 15.16
CA ILE A 274 19.59 -2.05 13.92
C ILE A 274 18.47 -1.04 13.62
N PHE A 275 17.22 -1.40 13.85
CA PHE A 275 16.09 -0.48 13.66
C PHE A 275 16.22 0.75 14.55
N TRP A 276 16.47 0.59 15.87
CA TRP A 276 16.61 1.72 16.79
C TRP A 276 17.85 2.56 16.50
N ILE A 277 18.97 1.91 16.17
CA ILE A 277 20.20 2.62 15.75
C ILE A 277 19.93 3.39 14.45
N SER A 278 19.28 2.76 13.47
CA SER A 278 18.95 3.43 12.22
C SER A 278 18.00 4.61 12.44
N LEU A 279 17.01 4.50 13.34
CA LEU A 279 16.11 5.60 13.68
C LEU A 279 16.88 6.79 14.23
N VAL A 280 17.81 6.59 15.16
CA VAL A 280 18.65 7.67 15.72
C VAL A 280 19.54 8.29 14.63
N VAL A 281 20.21 7.47 13.81
CA VAL A 281 21.03 7.94 12.69
C VAL A 281 20.19 8.74 11.69
N ASN A 282 18.98 8.28 11.42
CA ASN A 282 18.03 8.94 10.53
C ASN A 282 17.61 10.32 11.03
N ILE A 283 17.30 10.43 12.32
CA ILE A 283 17.02 11.72 12.98
C ILE A 283 18.20 12.66 12.81
N ILE A 284 19.43 12.19 13.09
CA ILE A 284 20.65 12.99 12.95
C ILE A 284 20.84 13.46 11.49
N ILE A 285 20.65 12.60 10.50
CA ILE A 285 20.79 12.95 9.08
C ILE A 285 19.77 14.01 8.67
N VAL A 286 18.49 13.85 9.04
CA VAL A 286 17.45 14.82 8.71
C VAL A 286 17.70 16.16 9.38
N PHE A 287 18.04 16.18 10.66
CA PHE A 287 18.40 17.41 11.36
C PHE A 287 19.66 18.07 10.78
N SER A 288 20.68 17.28 10.42
CA SER A 288 21.88 17.82 9.75
C SER A 288 21.53 18.46 8.41
N MET A 289 20.62 17.86 7.64
CA MET A 289 20.14 18.44 6.40
C MET A 289 19.42 19.78 6.65
N LEU A 290 18.55 19.87 7.65
CA LEU A 290 17.86 21.10 8.02
C LEU A 290 18.85 22.21 8.44
N ILE A 291 19.84 21.88 9.28
CA ILE A 291 20.87 22.82 9.73
C ILE A 291 21.71 23.31 8.54
N THR A 292 22.12 22.44 7.64
CA THR A 292 22.92 22.83 6.47
C THR A 292 22.12 23.67 5.49
N ALA A 293 20.83 23.39 5.34
CA ALA A 293 19.92 24.21 4.54
C ALA A 293 19.76 25.61 5.16
N GLU A 294 19.53 25.69 6.47
CA GLU A 294 19.41 26.99 7.19
C GLU A 294 20.68 27.82 7.12
N LYS A 295 21.85 27.19 7.20
CA LYS A 295 23.16 27.83 7.04
C LYS A 295 23.59 28.04 5.60
N GLU A 296 22.72 27.68 4.62
CA GLU A 296 22.98 27.84 3.20
C GLU A 296 24.22 27.07 2.67
N TRP A 297 24.56 25.96 3.32
CA TRP A 297 25.67 25.10 2.93
C TRP A 297 25.25 24.14 1.81
N VAL A 298 25.10 24.71 0.61
CA VAL A 298 24.53 24.01 -0.56
C VAL A 298 25.21 22.67 -0.88
N HIS A 299 26.55 22.61 -0.76
CA HIS A 299 27.29 21.37 -1.08
C HIS A 299 26.98 20.27 -0.08
N LEU A 300 26.95 20.58 1.23
CA LEU A 300 26.64 19.61 2.25
C LEU A 300 25.16 19.22 2.23
N SER A 301 24.26 20.16 1.94
CA SER A 301 22.84 19.85 1.73
C SER A 301 22.61 18.91 0.55
N LYS A 302 23.39 19.01 -0.53
CA LYS A 302 23.35 18.03 -1.65
C LYS A 302 23.69 16.61 -1.21
N VAL A 303 24.68 16.46 -0.32
CA VAL A 303 25.07 15.15 0.19
C VAL A 303 23.99 14.58 1.12
N LEU A 304 23.39 15.41 1.97
CA LEU A 304 22.46 14.97 3.00
C LEU A 304 21.02 14.78 2.52
N VAL A 305 20.58 15.50 1.48
CA VAL A 305 19.17 15.42 1.01
C VAL A 305 18.80 14.05 0.46
N ILE A 306 19.75 13.36 -0.18
CA ILE A 306 19.48 12.02 -0.72
C ILE A 306 19.23 11.00 0.40
N PRO A 307 20.14 10.81 1.38
CA PRO A 307 19.86 9.91 2.48
C PRO A 307 18.63 10.35 3.29
N ALA A 308 18.42 11.64 3.54
CA ALA A 308 17.22 12.11 4.22
C ALA A 308 15.94 11.72 3.46
N THR A 309 15.95 11.80 2.15
CA THR A 309 14.81 11.38 1.32
C THR A 309 14.60 9.86 1.39
N ILE A 310 15.65 9.06 1.23
CA ILE A 310 15.58 7.60 1.32
C ILE A 310 14.97 7.18 2.67
N ILE A 311 15.37 7.84 3.75
CA ILE A 311 14.86 7.60 5.10
C ILE A 311 13.36 7.87 5.20
N ILE A 312 12.91 9.01 4.70
CA ILE A 312 11.47 9.35 4.73
C ILE A 312 10.67 8.37 3.87
N LEU A 313 11.17 8.02 2.68
CA LEU A 313 10.54 7.01 1.83
C LEU A 313 10.50 5.64 2.52
N PHE A 314 11.55 5.26 3.24
CA PHE A 314 11.56 4.03 4.02
C PHE A 314 10.48 4.03 5.11
N PHE A 315 10.34 5.11 5.89
CA PHE A 315 9.28 5.20 6.90
C PHE A 315 7.86 5.18 6.30
N VAL A 316 7.68 5.81 5.15
CA VAL A 316 6.40 5.76 4.43
C VAL A 316 6.11 4.34 3.95
N ALA A 317 7.10 3.68 3.35
CA ALA A 317 6.96 2.29 2.89
C ALA A 317 6.68 1.34 4.05
N GLU A 318 7.37 1.51 5.18
CA GLU A 318 7.20 0.70 6.38
C GLU A 318 5.79 0.85 6.97
N TYR A 319 5.27 2.08 7.04
CA TYR A 319 3.90 2.31 7.50
C TYR A 319 2.87 1.60 6.58
N GLU A 320 2.99 1.72 5.27
CA GLU A 320 2.08 1.08 4.33
C GLU A 320 2.17 -0.45 4.41
N ARG A 321 3.38 -1.00 4.59
CA ARG A 321 3.62 -2.43 4.75
C ARG A 321 3.05 -3.00 6.04
N VAL A 322 3.26 -2.33 7.16
CA VAL A 322 2.68 -2.74 8.46
C VAL A 322 1.18 -2.72 8.40
N ARG A 323 0.60 -1.65 7.84
CA ARG A 323 -0.85 -1.51 7.67
C ARG A 323 -1.45 -2.64 6.82
N GLU A 324 -0.76 -3.01 5.74
CA GLU A 324 -1.19 -4.12 4.88
C GLU A 324 -1.06 -5.47 5.59
N PHE A 325 0.06 -5.70 6.24
CA PHE A 325 0.36 -6.97 6.90
C PHE A 325 -0.66 -7.36 7.97
N ILE A 326 -1.02 -6.42 8.86
CA ILE A 326 -1.94 -6.69 9.98
C ILE A 326 -3.39 -6.92 9.55
N ARG A 327 -3.79 -6.51 8.36
CA ARG A 327 -5.13 -6.76 7.82
C ARG A 327 -5.20 -7.99 6.92
N GLY A 328 -4.04 -8.63 6.63
CA GLY A 328 -3.85 -9.87 5.92
C GLY A 328 -4.60 -10.06 4.62
N PRO A 329 -4.23 -9.47 3.53
CA PRO A 329 -4.31 -8.11 3.08
C PRO A 329 -5.75 -7.54 2.98
N TYR A 330 -6.80 -8.37 3.10
CA TYR A 330 -8.21 -7.96 2.84
C TYR A 330 -9.20 -8.37 3.93
N LEU A 331 -8.75 -8.44 5.17
CA LEU A 331 -9.63 -8.68 6.30
C LEU A 331 -10.69 -7.58 6.44
N MET A 332 -11.96 -8.01 6.52
CA MET A 332 -13.09 -7.16 6.93
C MET A 332 -13.78 -7.82 8.12
N PRO A 333 -13.40 -7.49 9.36
CA PRO A 333 -13.95 -8.14 10.55
C PRO A 333 -15.47 -8.15 10.54
N GLY A 334 -16.06 -9.31 10.84
CA GLY A 334 -17.51 -9.51 10.81
C GLY A 334 -18.15 -9.66 9.42
N TYR A 335 -17.33 -9.72 8.34
CA TYR A 335 -17.82 -9.88 6.98
C TYR A 335 -16.98 -10.85 6.13
N MET A 336 -15.67 -10.67 6.09
CA MET A 336 -14.75 -11.44 5.24
C MET A 336 -13.46 -11.74 5.97
N TYR A 337 -12.99 -12.97 5.87
CA TYR A 337 -11.67 -13.38 6.34
C TYR A 337 -10.54 -12.87 5.45
N ALA A 338 -9.30 -12.89 5.96
CA ALA A 338 -8.13 -12.43 5.21
C ALA A 338 -7.82 -13.24 3.93
N ASN A 339 -8.30 -14.47 3.84
CA ASN A 339 -8.24 -15.30 2.63
C ASN A 339 -9.39 -15.01 1.64
N THR A 340 -10.14 -13.93 1.84
CA THR A 340 -11.26 -13.46 1.03
C THR A 340 -12.52 -14.32 1.04
N ILE A 341 -12.59 -15.33 1.90
CA ILE A 341 -13.81 -16.12 2.12
C ILE A 341 -14.77 -15.32 3.01
N LEU A 342 -16.04 -15.20 2.60
CA LEU A 342 -17.06 -14.55 3.42
C LEU A 342 -17.40 -15.41 4.64
N LEU A 343 -17.74 -14.77 5.77
CA LEU A 343 -18.15 -15.51 6.97
C LEU A 343 -19.36 -16.43 6.69
N THR A 344 -20.31 -15.95 5.89
CA THR A 344 -21.48 -16.73 5.47
C THR A 344 -21.15 -17.91 4.56
N GLU A 345 -20.13 -17.76 3.71
CA GLU A 345 -19.64 -18.85 2.85
C GLU A 345 -18.84 -19.87 3.66
N HIS A 346 -18.06 -19.42 4.65
CA HIS A 346 -17.26 -20.30 5.50
C HIS A 346 -18.10 -21.38 6.17
N GLU A 347 -19.25 -21.03 6.78
CA GLU A 347 -20.13 -21.98 7.43
C GLU A 347 -20.63 -23.05 6.49
N LEU A 348 -21.06 -22.65 5.30
CA LEU A 348 -21.54 -23.58 4.26
C LEU A 348 -20.41 -24.50 3.76
N LEU A 349 -19.27 -23.92 3.39
CA LEU A 349 -18.12 -24.63 2.82
C LEU A 349 -17.46 -25.58 3.84
N SER A 350 -17.47 -25.23 5.12
CA SER A 350 -16.96 -26.10 6.19
C SER A 350 -17.86 -27.29 6.45
N LYS A 351 -19.17 -27.16 6.18
CA LYS A 351 -20.14 -28.24 6.34
C LYS A 351 -20.23 -29.14 5.11
N GLU A 352 -20.27 -28.55 3.93
CA GLU A 352 -20.54 -29.27 2.67
C GLU A 352 -19.27 -29.66 1.90
N GLY A 353 -18.14 -29.00 2.16
CA GLY A 353 -16.86 -29.14 1.49
C GLY A 353 -16.51 -27.98 0.56
N LEU A 354 -15.27 -27.53 0.66
CA LEU A 354 -14.73 -26.49 -0.21
C LEU A 354 -14.52 -26.99 -1.64
N LEU A 355 -13.98 -28.18 -1.79
CA LEU A 355 -13.73 -28.80 -3.11
C LEU A 355 -15.02 -29.02 -3.87
N LYS A 356 -16.04 -29.55 -3.21
CA LYS A 356 -17.36 -29.81 -3.80
C LYS A 356 -18.03 -28.52 -4.31
N ASN A 357 -17.92 -27.44 -3.57
CA ASN A 357 -18.59 -26.18 -3.87
C ASN A 357 -17.72 -25.22 -4.71
N SER A 358 -16.51 -25.62 -5.12
CA SER A 358 -15.65 -24.83 -5.98
C SER A 358 -16.02 -24.98 -7.45
N TYR A 359 -16.43 -23.89 -8.08
CA TYR A 359 -16.75 -23.89 -9.52
C TYR A 359 -15.56 -24.29 -10.40
N TRP A 360 -14.38 -23.82 -10.05
CA TRP A 360 -13.17 -24.06 -10.84
C TRP A 360 -12.59 -25.44 -10.57
N PHE A 361 -12.79 -25.98 -9.37
CA PHE A 361 -12.33 -27.32 -9.02
C PHE A 361 -13.20 -28.41 -9.64
N ASP A 362 -14.52 -28.26 -9.63
CA ASP A 362 -15.45 -29.27 -10.18
C ASP A 362 -15.25 -29.55 -11.67
N LYS A 363 -14.85 -28.54 -12.45
CA LYS A 363 -14.49 -28.74 -13.87
C LYS A 363 -13.23 -29.57 -14.04
N MET A 364 -12.40 -29.70 -13.02
CA MET A 364 -11.15 -30.45 -13.01
C MET A 364 -11.25 -31.75 -12.20
N ALA A 365 -12.30 -31.94 -11.42
CA ALA A 365 -12.39 -32.89 -10.30
C ALA A 365 -12.44 -34.37 -10.71
N THR A 366 -12.80 -34.69 -11.92
CA THR A 366 -12.98 -36.10 -12.36
C THR A 366 -11.68 -36.90 -12.44
N GLN A 367 -10.49 -36.27 -12.31
CA GLN A 367 -9.19 -36.93 -12.44
C GLN A 367 -8.09 -36.44 -11.46
N GLN A 368 -8.40 -35.67 -10.41
CA GLN A 368 -7.34 -35.06 -9.59
C GLN A 368 -6.81 -35.97 -8.49
N THR A 369 -5.48 -35.96 -8.34
CA THR A 369 -4.76 -36.64 -7.25
C THR A 369 -5.00 -35.99 -5.89
N LEU A 370 -4.63 -36.67 -4.79
CA LEU A 370 -4.71 -36.09 -3.45
C LEU A 370 -3.83 -34.85 -3.31
N GLU A 371 -2.68 -34.83 -3.99
CA GLU A 371 -1.75 -33.70 -4.01
C GLU A 371 -2.38 -32.47 -4.69
N GLN A 372 -3.06 -32.65 -5.82
CA GLN A 372 -3.74 -31.56 -6.52
C GLN A 372 -4.90 -30.99 -5.68
N LYS A 373 -5.66 -31.86 -4.99
CA LYS A 373 -6.69 -31.43 -4.03
C LYS A 373 -6.08 -30.65 -2.88
N GLY A 374 -4.98 -31.14 -2.33
CA GLY A 374 -4.23 -30.47 -1.26
C GLY A 374 -3.69 -29.10 -1.67
N ALA A 375 -3.12 -29.01 -2.88
CA ALA A 375 -2.63 -27.76 -3.44
C ALA A 375 -3.75 -26.73 -3.62
N TYR A 376 -4.92 -27.15 -4.08
CA TYR A 376 -6.08 -26.26 -4.20
C TYR A 376 -6.58 -25.79 -2.83
N LEU A 377 -6.70 -26.71 -1.87
CA LEU A 377 -7.08 -26.37 -0.49
C LEU A 377 -6.09 -25.39 0.14
N PHE A 378 -4.78 -25.57 -0.11
CA PHE A 378 -3.75 -24.63 0.32
C PHE A 378 -3.95 -23.25 -0.33
N ALA A 379 -4.15 -23.23 -1.63
CA ALA A 379 -4.36 -22.01 -2.39
C ALA A 379 -5.51 -21.16 -1.83
N MET A 380 -6.65 -21.82 -1.55
CA MET A 380 -7.86 -21.16 -1.05
C MET A 380 -7.78 -20.75 0.43
N ASN A 381 -7.14 -21.54 1.28
CA ASN A 381 -7.08 -21.27 2.71
C ASN A 381 -5.86 -20.40 3.12
N CYS A 382 -4.72 -20.57 2.46
CA CYS A 382 -3.43 -20.05 2.92
C CYS A 382 -2.72 -19.18 1.88
N GLY A 383 -2.98 -19.39 0.59
CA GLY A 383 -2.23 -18.83 -0.53
C GLY A 383 -2.23 -17.31 -0.60
N THR A 384 -3.24 -16.64 -0.08
CA THR A 384 -3.30 -15.17 -0.01
C THR A 384 -2.14 -14.56 0.81
N CYS A 385 -1.69 -15.26 1.86
CA CYS A 385 -0.66 -14.78 2.79
C CYS A 385 0.63 -15.62 2.75
N HIS A 386 0.53 -16.91 2.42
CA HIS A 386 1.65 -17.85 2.44
C HIS A 386 2.02 -18.30 1.03
N THR A 387 3.32 -18.42 0.78
CA THR A 387 3.84 -19.17 -0.38
C THR A 387 4.23 -20.59 0.04
N ILE A 388 4.49 -21.45 -0.92
CA ILE A 388 4.95 -22.81 -0.60
C ILE A 388 6.41 -22.80 -0.16
N GLY A 389 7.33 -22.27 -0.97
CA GLY A 389 8.76 -22.25 -0.66
C GLY A 389 9.42 -20.87 -0.78
N GLY A 390 8.63 -19.82 -1.01
CA GLY A 390 9.11 -18.45 -1.15
C GLY A 390 8.97 -17.62 0.13
N ARG A 391 8.61 -16.36 -0.03
CA ARG A 391 8.39 -15.44 1.11
C ARG A 391 7.22 -15.91 1.98
N ASN A 392 7.38 -15.90 3.30
CA ASN A 392 6.40 -16.43 4.27
C ASN A 392 6.04 -17.89 3.99
N SER A 393 7.06 -18.70 3.67
CA SER A 393 6.97 -20.09 3.27
C SER A 393 6.16 -20.95 4.27
N ILE A 394 5.19 -21.69 3.75
CA ILE A 394 4.41 -22.65 4.55
C ILE A 394 5.27 -23.85 4.96
N ILE A 395 6.24 -24.26 4.14
CA ILE A 395 7.18 -25.34 4.43
C ILE A 395 7.96 -25.00 5.71
N ASP A 396 8.48 -23.78 5.82
CA ASP A 396 9.23 -23.36 7.01
C ASP A 396 8.35 -23.30 8.27
N ARG A 397 7.07 -23.00 8.12
CA ARG A 397 6.12 -22.96 9.25
C ARG A 397 5.83 -24.33 9.82
N PHE A 398 5.83 -25.36 8.98
CA PHE A 398 5.50 -26.73 9.38
C PHE A 398 6.70 -27.65 9.46
N LYS A 399 7.94 -27.18 9.21
CA LYS A 399 9.16 -27.99 9.27
C LYS A 399 9.27 -28.76 10.59
N GLY A 400 9.51 -30.06 10.49
CA GLY A 400 9.63 -30.96 11.66
C GLY A 400 8.29 -31.37 12.29
N ARG A 401 7.15 -30.97 11.76
CA ARG A 401 5.84 -31.40 12.27
C ARG A 401 5.42 -32.75 11.65
N SER A 402 4.73 -33.55 12.46
CA SER A 402 4.05 -34.76 11.99
C SER A 402 2.74 -34.40 11.29
N GLU A 403 2.23 -35.29 10.42
CA GLU A 403 0.95 -35.08 9.72
C GLU A 403 -0.21 -34.86 10.71
N PRO A 404 -0.36 -35.64 11.81
CA PRO A 404 -1.37 -35.34 12.84
C PRO A 404 -1.16 -33.98 13.51
N GLY A 405 0.09 -33.56 13.71
CA GLY A 405 0.41 -32.23 14.27
C GLY A 405 -0.01 -31.10 13.33
N ILE A 406 0.21 -31.25 12.02
CA ILE A 406 -0.24 -30.31 10.98
C ILE A 406 -1.78 -30.25 10.99
N TYR A 407 -2.46 -31.38 11.01
CA TYR A 407 -3.92 -31.47 11.06
C TYR A 407 -4.53 -30.69 12.24
N VAL A 408 -3.92 -30.82 13.44
CA VAL A 408 -4.36 -30.08 14.65
C VAL A 408 -4.14 -28.59 14.47
N ILE A 409 -2.97 -28.17 13.97
CA ILE A 409 -2.66 -26.75 13.73
C ILE A 409 -3.64 -26.14 12.73
N LEU A 410 -3.96 -26.84 11.64
CA LEU A 410 -4.93 -26.37 10.65
C LEU A 410 -6.34 -26.18 11.22
N GLY A 411 -6.69 -26.91 12.29
CA GLY A 411 -7.97 -26.75 12.97
C GLY A 411 -8.04 -25.59 13.97
N ASN A 412 -6.90 -24.93 14.26
CA ASN A 412 -6.80 -23.88 15.27
C ASN A 412 -6.04 -22.65 14.73
N THR A 413 -6.10 -22.39 13.43
CA THR A 413 -5.35 -21.30 12.81
C THR A 413 -5.74 -19.92 13.33
N GLU A 414 -7.02 -19.70 13.61
CA GLU A 414 -7.56 -18.43 14.13
C GLU A 414 -7.04 -18.06 15.53
N GLU A 415 -6.60 -19.04 16.31
CA GLU A 415 -6.01 -18.82 17.63
C GLU A 415 -4.54 -18.41 17.58
N MET A 416 -3.88 -18.56 16.43
CA MET A 416 -2.45 -18.27 16.28
C MET A 416 -2.17 -16.77 16.15
N VAL A 417 -2.91 -16.09 15.28
CA VAL A 417 -2.86 -14.63 15.09
C VAL A 417 -4.23 -14.12 14.64
N PRO A 418 -4.63 -12.90 15.02
CA PRO A 418 -6.01 -12.40 14.85
C PRO A 418 -6.54 -12.32 13.41
N TRP A 419 -5.64 -12.27 12.42
CA TRP A 419 -6.03 -12.22 11.01
C TRP A 419 -5.91 -13.54 10.27
N MET A 420 -5.42 -14.60 10.93
CA MET A 420 -5.40 -15.92 10.33
C MET A 420 -6.81 -16.47 10.29
N PRO A 421 -7.36 -16.82 9.12
CA PRO A 421 -8.70 -17.35 9.01
C PRO A 421 -8.79 -18.77 9.61
N PRO A 422 -9.95 -19.20 10.09
CA PRO A 422 -10.20 -20.61 10.35
C PRO A 422 -10.07 -21.41 9.06
N PHE A 423 -9.67 -22.68 9.18
CA PHE A 423 -9.66 -23.58 8.03
C PHE A 423 -11.07 -23.73 7.45
N THR A 424 -11.24 -23.44 6.19
CA THR A 424 -12.50 -23.62 5.47
C THR A 424 -12.47 -24.91 4.67
N GLY A 425 -13.38 -25.81 5.01
CA GLY A 425 -13.52 -27.15 4.42
C GLY A 425 -13.87 -28.20 5.46
N THR A 426 -14.21 -29.40 4.99
CA THR A 426 -14.56 -30.54 5.86
C THR A 426 -13.33 -31.09 6.59
N ASN A 427 -13.57 -31.93 7.62
CA ASN A 427 -12.49 -32.64 8.30
C ASN A 427 -11.68 -33.55 7.37
N GLU A 428 -12.32 -34.11 6.34
CA GLU A 428 -11.62 -34.93 5.34
C GLU A 428 -10.74 -34.04 4.45
N GLU A 429 -11.22 -32.90 4.01
CA GLU A 429 -10.41 -31.94 3.26
C GLU A 429 -9.24 -31.41 4.09
N ARG A 430 -9.41 -31.21 5.40
CA ARG A 430 -8.33 -30.85 6.31
C ARG A 430 -7.26 -31.95 6.42
N LYS A 431 -7.65 -33.23 6.40
CA LYS A 431 -6.69 -34.35 6.34
C LYS A 431 -5.92 -34.35 5.02
N ILE A 432 -6.61 -34.17 3.89
CA ILE A 432 -5.99 -34.07 2.55
C ILE A 432 -4.94 -32.95 2.54
N MET A 433 -5.29 -31.78 3.09
CA MET A 433 -4.36 -30.66 3.16
C MET A 433 -3.17 -30.94 4.10
N ALA A 434 -3.41 -31.61 5.24
CA ALA A 434 -2.34 -31.98 6.16
C ALA A 434 -1.35 -32.96 5.52
N HIS A 435 -1.86 -33.94 4.78
CA HIS A 435 -1.07 -34.90 4.00
C HIS A 435 -0.24 -34.20 2.92
N PHE A 436 -0.86 -33.33 2.12
CA PHE A 436 -0.19 -32.52 1.11
C PHE A 436 0.96 -31.69 1.69
N LEU A 437 0.71 -30.95 2.80
CA LEU A 437 1.73 -30.16 3.45
C LEU A 437 2.88 -31.03 4.01
N LYS A 438 2.57 -32.23 4.49
CA LYS A 438 3.60 -33.18 4.97
C LYS A 438 4.48 -33.63 3.81
N ASN A 439 3.91 -34.03 2.67
CA ASN A 439 4.64 -34.43 1.47
C ASN A 439 5.53 -33.31 0.92
N LEU A 440 5.05 -32.05 0.98
CA LEU A 440 5.86 -30.88 0.61
C LEU A 440 7.08 -30.70 1.52
N ILE A 441 6.92 -30.87 2.84
CA ILE A 441 7.99 -30.70 3.82
C ILE A 441 9.07 -31.78 3.65
N GLU A 442 8.66 -33.00 3.29
CA GLU A 442 9.56 -34.15 3.07
C GLU A 442 10.20 -34.16 1.67
N GLY A 443 9.84 -33.21 0.82
CA GLY A 443 10.34 -33.13 -0.55
C GLY A 443 9.82 -34.25 -1.48
N GLN A 444 8.73 -34.93 -1.07
CA GLN A 444 8.12 -35.99 -1.84
C GLN A 444 7.26 -35.47 -2.99
N TYR A 445 6.89 -34.20 -2.92
CA TYR A 445 6.12 -33.49 -3.95
C TYR A 445 6.84 -32.23 -4.38
N VAL A 446 7.20 -32.17 -5.65
CA VAL A 446 7.65 -30.94 -6.31
C VAL A 446 6.46 -30.38 -7.04
N LEU A 447 6.05 -29.17 -6.71
CA LEU A 447 5.05 -28.46 -7.50
C LEU A 447 5.59 -28.29 -8.93
N GLU A 448 5.11 -29.11 -9.86
CA GLU A 448 4.99 -28.64 -11.22
C GLU A 448 4.12 -27.39 -11.18
N GLU A 449 4.59 -26.27 -11.74
CA GLU A 449 3.73 -25.07 -11.85
C GLU A 449 2.38 -25.57 -12.37
N PRO A 450 1.28 -25.46 -11.62
CA PRO A 450 0.01 -25.91 -12.12
C PRO A 450 -0.22 -25.14 -13.41
N SER A 451 -0.47 -25.83 -14.49
CA SER A 451 -0.97 -25.21 -15.71
C SER A 451 -2.26 -24.51 -15.32
N ARG A 452 -2.16 -23.20 -15.12
CA ARG A 452 -3.11 -22.37 -14.34
C ARG A 452 -4.47 -22.21 -15.00
N TYR A 453 -4.58 -22.74 -16.19
CA TYR A 453 -5.83 -22.89 -16.92
C TYR A 453 -5.85 -24.28 -17.52
N PRO A 454 -6.92 -25.07 -17.33
CA PRO A 454 -7.12 -26.20 -18.20
C PRO A 454 -7.05 -25.68 -19.64
N PRO A 455 -6.42 -26.41 -20.56
CA PRO A 455 -6.45 -26.04 -21.97
C PRO A 455 -7.91 -25.78 -22.31
N MET A 456 -8.22 -24.59 -22.85
CA MET A 456 -9.56 -24.36 -23.41
C MET A 456 -9.78 -25.45 -24.46
N GLU A 457 -10.64 -26.41 -24.16
CA GLU A 457 -11.07 -27.34 -25.21
C GLU A 457 -11.64 -26.48 -26.33
N PRO A 458 -11.14 -26.64 -27.55
CA PRO A 458 -11.75 -25.96 -28.69
C PRO A 458 -13.21 -26.35 -28.71
N ASP A 459 -14.10 -25.38 -28.75
CA ASP A 459 -15.53 -25.58 -28.89
C ASP A 459 -15.78 -26.67 -29.92
N LYS A 460 -16.24 -27.83 -29.47
CA LYS A 460 -16.79 -28.83 -30.40
C LYS A 460 -18.04 -28.19 -31.00
N LYS A 461 -17.85 -27.66 -32.22
CA LYS A 461 -18.97 -27.28 -33.09
C LYS A 461 -19.88 -28.45 -33.38
#